data_a2bb90523b4e6d8dad8ed3a5aabcde55
#
_entry.id   a2bb90523b4e6d8dad8ed3a5aabcde55
#
_cell.length_a   1.000
_cell.length_b   1.000
_cell.length_c   1.000
_cell.angle_alpha   90.00
_cell.angle_beta   90.00
_cell.angle_gamma   90.00
#
_symmetry.space_group_name_H-M   'P 1'
#
loop_
_entity.id
_entity.type
_entity.pdbx_description
1 polymer ?
#
loop_
_entity_poly.entity_id
_entity_poly.type
_entity_poly.pdbx_seq_one_letter_code
_entity_poly.pdbx_strand_id
1 'polypeptide(L)'
;MRKKDLGTMVMNYGNVYVAQVAMGADPNHLVKVLKEAESYRGPSLIIAYAPCINHGIVKGMGFSQKESKLAVEAGYWHLYRYDPRRVKEGLNPFVLDSKAPTRPLREFLMGEVRYSALERTFPEEAKVLIAMAEEDAKEKYERYRQMAAAKEIGCIAAS
;
A
#
# COMPACT_ATOMS: atom_id res chain seq x y z
N MET A 1 -9.69 -12.29 -9.53
CA MET A 1 -8.26 -12.21 -9.92
C MET A 1 -7.56 -11.23 -8.99
N ARG A 2 -6.55 -11.67 -8.24
CA ARG A 2 -5.78 -10.81 -7.31
C ARG A 2 -5.00 -9.74 -8.08
N LYS A 3 -4.91 -8.53 -7.53
CA LYS A 3 -4.08 -7.46 -8.09
C LYS A 3 -2.59 -7.81 -7.95
N LYS A 4 -1.80 -7.45 -8.97
CA LYS A 4 -0.34 -7.56 -8.90
C LYS A 4 0.19 -6.63 -7.81
N ASP A 5 1.21 -7.10 -7.09
CA ASP A 5 1.93 -6.31 -6.09
C ASP A 5 3.26 -5.83 -6.71
N LEU A 6 3.20 -4.66 -7.33
CA LEU A 6 4.35 -4.08 -8.04
C LEU A 6 5.54 -3.90 -7.11
N GLY A 7 5.32 -3.45 -5.88
CA GLY A 7 6.39 -3.24 -4.92
C GLY A 7 7.13 -4.53 -4.61
N THR A 8 6.40 -5.60 -4.27
CA THR A 8 7.00 -6.91 -4.01
C THR A 8 7.74 -7.47 -5.23
N MET A 9 7.19 -7.27 -6.44
CA MET A 9 7.87 -7.70 -7.67
C MET A 9 9.22 -7.00 -7.85
N VAL A 10 9.29 -5.69 -7.58
CA VAL A 10 10.53 -4.92 -7.73
C VAL A 10 11.53 -5.17 -6.59
N MET A 11 11.07 -5.45 -5.39
CA MET A 11 11.94 -5.87 -4.27
C MET A 11 12.78 -7.12 -4.60
N ASN A 12 12.25 -8.02 -5.44
CA ASN A 12 12.97 -9.24 -5.85
C ASN A 12 14.26 -8.97 -6.65
N TYR A 13 14.44 -7.78 -7.21
CA TYR A 13 15.72 -7.40 -7.81
C TYR A 13 16.84 -7.20 -6.77
N GLY A 14 16.50 -6.99 -5.50
CA GLY A 14 17.45 -6.90 -4.39
C GLY A 14 18.29 -5.61 -4.33
N ASN A 15 18.35 -4.84 -5.40
CA ASN A 15 19.17 -3.63 -5.54
C ASN A 15 18.35 -2.36 -5.84
N VAL A 16 17.04 -2.42 -5.69
CA VAL A 16 16.12 -1.28 -5.90
C VAL A 16 15.58 -0.82 -4.55
N TYR A 17 15.68 0.48 -4.25
CA TYR A 17 14.93 1.05 -3.14
C TYR A 17 13.44 1.10 -3.53
N VAL A 18 12.57 0.55 -2.67
CA VAL A 18 11.12 0.53 -2.96
C VAL A 18 10.36 1.11 -1.78
N ALA A 19 9.43 2.01 -2.06
CA ALA A 19 8.54 2.52 -1.03
C ALA A 19 7.11 2.70 -1.54
N GLN A 20 6.16 2.50 -0.64
CA GLN A 20 4.75 2.77 -0.88
C GLN A 20 4.29 3.87 0.08
N VAL A 21 3.73 4.95 -0.47
CA VAL A 21 3.44 6.18 0.26
C VAL A 21 2.02 6.69 -0.01
N ALA A 22 1.51 7.52 0.90
CA ALA A 22 0.25 8.23 0.74
C ALA A 22 0.36 9.59 1.46
N MET A 23 0.44 10.68 0.71
CA MET A 23 0.66 12.03 1.26
C MET A 23 -0.43 12.43 2.26
N GLY A 24 -1.69 12.13 1.97
CA GLY A 24 -2.81 12.47 2.85
C GLY A 24 -2.85 11.66 4.15
N ALA A 25 -2.20 10.49 4.18
CA ALA A 25 -2.11 9.66 5.38
C ALA A 25 -0.98 10.13 6.30
N ASP A 26 0.21 10.34 5.75
CA ASP A 26 1.40 10.77 6.49
C ASP A 26 2.36 11.57 5.59
N PRO A 27 2.29 12.92 5.62
CA PRO A 27 3.20 13.77 4.86
C PRO A 27 4.66 13.63 5.31
N ASN A 28 4.91 13.38 6.61
CA ASN A 28 6.27 13.24 7.14
C ASN A 28 6.91 11.93 6.65
N HIS A 29 6.12 10.86 6.56
CA HIS A 29 6.55 9.61 5.95
C HIS A 29 6.96 9.82 4.48
N LEU A 30 6.16 10.56 3.71
CA LEU A 30 6.51 10.88 2.32
C LEU A 30 7.84 11.63 2.22
N VAL A 31 8.04 12.68 3.03
CA VAL A 31 9.30 13.45 3.04
C VAL A 31 10.49 12.55 3.42
N LYS A 32 10.33 11.69 4.42
CA LYS A 32 11.34 10.71 4.82
C LYS A 32 11.72 9.78 3.67
N VAL A 33 10.71 9.20 2.99
CA VAL A 33 10.91 8.31 1.85
C VAL A 33 11.67 9.01 0.71
N LEU A 34 11.31 10.25 0.38
CA LEU A 34 11.98 11.02 -0.67
C LEU A 34 13.46 11.26 -0.34
N LYS A 35 13.79 11.62 0.91
CA LYS A 35 15.18 11.79 1.36
C LYS A 35 15.97 10.48 1.31
N GLU A 36 15.36 9.37 1.74
CA GLU A 36 16.00 8.05 1.68
C GLU A 36 16.26 7.62 0.24
N ALA A 37 15.28 7.80 -0.66
CA ALA A 37 15.39 7.48 -2.07
C ALA A 37 16.46 8.35 -2.78
N GLU A 38 16.54 9.64 -2.47
CA GLU A 38 17.56 10.56 -3.01
C GLU A 38 18.97 10.17 -2.56
N SER A 39 19.11 9.74 -1.30
CA SER A 39 20.40 9.29 -0.75
C SER A 39 20.85 7.92 -1.26
N TYR A 40 19.96 7.15 -1.88
CA TYR A 40 20.26 5.82 -2.39
C TYR A 40 20.99 5.90 -3.74
N ARG A 41 22.18 5.28 -3.84
CA ARG A 41 23.00 5.26 -5.07
C ARG A 41 22.58 4.15 -6.05
N GLY A 42 21.29 3.94 -6.21
CA GLY A 42 20.73 2.92 -7.09
C GLY A 42 19.35 3.34 -7.59
N PRO A 43 18.68 2.48 -8.36
CA PRO A 43 17.33 2.75 -8.80
C PRO A 43 16.37 2.79 -7.60
N SER A 44 15.42 3.72 -7.64
CA SER A 44 14.40 3.90 -6.61
C SER A 44 13.01 3.89 -7.24
N LEU A 45 12.09 3.12 -6.65
CA LEU A 45 10.68 3.10 -7.03
C LEU A 45 9.83 3.59 -5.85
N ILE A 46 9.12 4.69 -6.04
CA ILE A 46 8.14 5.20 -5.08
C ILE A 46 6.75 5.06 -5.68
N ILE A 47 5.89 4.28 -5.01
CA ILE A 47 4.52 4.03 -5.42
C ILE A 47 3.61 4.89 -4.53
N ALA A 48 3.05 5.95 -5.11
CA ALA A 48 2.21 6.90 -4.38
C ALA A 48 0.72 6.62 -4.62
N TYR A 49 -0.07 6.62 -3.55
CA TYR A 49 -1.53 6.59 -3.66
C TYR A 49 -2.06 7.95 -4.10
N ALA A 50 -2.91 7.95 -5.11
CA ALA A 50 -3.68 9.11 -5.53
C ALA A 50 -5.13 8.69 -5.85
N PRO A 51 -6.15 9.36 -5.30
CA PRO A 51 -7.53 9.15 -5.72
C PRO A 51 -7.72 9.51 -7.19
N CYS A 52 -8.56 8.72 -7.87
CA CYS A 52 -8.79 8.91 -9.30
C CYS A 52 -9.72 10.09 -9.57
N ILE A 53 -9.24 11.10 -10.29
CA ILE A 53 -10.05 12.28 -10.65
C ILE A 53 -11.19 11.93 -11.62
N ASN A 54 -11.00 10.92 -12.48
CA ASN A 54 -12.02 10.53 -13.46
C ASN A 54 -13.22 9.83 -12.80
N HIS A 55 -12.97 8.93 -11.83
CA HIS A 55 -14.04 8.27 -11.09
C HIS A 55 -14.61 9.17 -9.98
N GLY A 56 -13.75 9.94 -9.34
CA GLY A 56 -14.11 10.87 -8.28
C GLY A 56 -14.32 10.23 -6.90
N ILE A 57 -14.43 11.11 -5.93
CA ILE A 57 -14.78 10.80 -4.55
C ILE A 57 -16.22 11.27 -4.31
N VAL A 58 -17.05 10.50 -3.64
CA VAL A 58 -18.47 10.82 -3.37
C VAL A 58 -18.62 12.20 -2.71
N LYS A 59 -17.73 12.55 -1.79
CA LYS A 59 -17.68 13.85 -1.10
C LYS A 59 -17.04 14.98 -1.92
N GLY A 60 -16.57 14.69 -3.14
CA GLY A 60 -15.86 15.62 -4.00
C GLY A 60 -14.33 15.59 -3.83
N MET A 61 -13.62 16.03 -4.89
CA MET A 61 -12.15 15.93 -4.97
C MET A 61 -11.40 16.78 -3.95
N GLY A 62 -12.03 17.79 -3.35
CA GLY A 62 -11.45 18.54 -2.22
C GLY A 62 -11.16 17.68 -0.98
N PHE A 63 -11.72 16.46 -0.92
CA PHE A 63 -11.47 15.49 0.14
C PHE A 63 -10.37 14.48 -0.18
N SER A 64 -9.61 14.65 -1.26
CA SER A 64 -8.58 13.69 -1.72
C SER A 64 -7.58 13.29 -0.64
N GLN A 65 -7.11 14.24 0.18
CA GLN A 65 -6.16 13.93 1.25
C GLN A 65 -6.81 13.10 2.38
N LYS A 66 -8.08 13.41 2.71
CA LYS A 66 -8.83 12.63 3.71
C LYS A 66 -9.13 11.21 3.21
N GLU A 67 -9.45 11.07 1.93
CA GLU A 67 -9.69 9.77 1.29
C GLU A 67 -8.40 8.95 1.21
N SER A 68 -7.27 9.58 0.91
CA SER A 68 -5.93 8.97 0.96
C SER A 68 -5.60 8.45 2.37
N LYS A 69 -5.92 9.22 3.41
CA LYS A 69 -5.77 8.79 4.80
C LYS A 69 -6.67 7.60 5.12
N LEU A 70 -7.93 7.67 4.74
CA LEU A 70 -8.90 6.60 4.97
C LEU A 70 -8.48 5.31 4.25
N ALA A 71 -7.91 5.40 3.04
CA ALA A 71 -7.35 4.24 2.33
C ALA A 71 -6.29 3.50 3.15
N VAL A 72 -5.45 4.22 3.88
CA VAL A 72 -4.44 3.62 4.77
C VAL A 72 -5.07 3.08 6.05
N GLU A 73 -5.93 3.86 6.70
CA GLU A 73 -6.61 3.44 7.93
C GLU A 73 -7.53 2.23 7.74
N ALA A 74 -8.07 2.06 6.54
CA ALA A 74 -8.91 0.92 6.17
C ALA A 74 -8.14 -0.30 5.62
N GLY A 75 -6.81 -0.21 5.52
CA GLY A 75 -5.99 -1.30 5.00
C GLY A 75 -6.09 -1.54 3.49
N TYR A 76 -6.67 -0.60 2.74
CA TYR A 76 -6.64 -0.64 1.27
C TYR A 76 -5.25 -0.35 0.73
N TRP A 77 -4.53 0.56 1.38
CA TRP A 77 -3.18 0.98 1.04
C TRP A 77 -2.27 0.90 2.26
N HIS A 78 -1.04 0.39 2.08
CA HIS A 78 -0.08 0.24 3.17
C HIS A 78 1.13 1.10 2.91
N LEU A 79 1.67 1.71 3.96
CA LEU A 79 2.92 2.46 3.91
C LEU A 79 4.05 1.51 4.29
N TYR A 80 5.08 1.42 3.45
CA TYR A 80 6.25 0.61 3.71
C TYR A 80 7.47 1.13 2.95
N ARG A 81 8.64 0.68 3.38
CA ARG A 81 9.93 0.93 2.74
C ARG A 81 10.71 -0.36 2.64
N TYR A 82 11.43 -0.51 1.53
CA TYR A 82 12.45 -1.54 1.33
C TYR A 82 13.75 -0.85 0.95
N ASP A 83 14.74 -0.90 1.83
CA ASP A 83 16.06 -0.30 1.62
C ASP A 83 17.12 -1.40 1.57
N PRO A 84 17.70 -1.69 0.40
CA PRO A 84 18.73 -2.73 0.26
C PRO A 84 19.99 -2.50 1.12
N ARG A 85 20.28 -1.25 1.53
CA ARG A 85 21.44 -0.92 2.37
C ARG A 85 21.38 -1.60 3.72
N ARG A 86 20.18 -1.79 4.26
CA ARG A 86 19.96 -2.40 5.58
C ARG A 86 20.45 -3.85 5.67
N VAL A 87 20.48 -4.58 4.55
CA VAL A 87 21.03 -5.95 4.49
C VAL A 87 22.50 -5.96 4.90
N LYS A 88 23.28 -4.95 4.47
CA LYS A 88 24.70 -4.82 4.84
C LYS A 88 24.91 -4.52 6.33
N GLU A 89 23.88 -4.01 6.99
CA GLU A 89 23.86 -3.72 8.43
C GLU A 89 23.32 -4.90 9.25
N GLY A 90 23.00 -6.04 8.61
CA GLY A 90 22.37 -7.20 9.27
C GLY A 90 20.91 -6.94 9.67
N LEU A 91 20.26 -5.94 9.07
CA LEU A 91 18.89 -5.56 9.37
C LEU A 91 17.94 -5.99 8.27
N ASN A 92 16.68 -6.25 8.64
CA ASN A 92 15.63 -6.50 7.65
C ASN A 92 15.47 -5.28 6.73
N PRO A 93 15.62 -5.43 5.39
CA PRO A 93 15.45 -4.34 4.45
C PRO A 93 14.00 -3.84 4.37
N PHE A 94 13.02 -4.69 4.68
CA PHE A 94 11.60 -4.33 4.64
C PHE A 94 11.13 -3.75 5.98
N VAL A 95 10.52 -2.58 5.93
CA VAL A 95 9.93 -1.90 7.08
C VAL A 95 8.47 -1.58 6.76
N LEU A 96 7.54 -2.15 7.52
CA LEU A 96 6.13 -1.81 7.46
C LEU A 96 5.89 -0.57 8.33
N ASP A 97 5.59 0.57 7.71
CA ASP A 97 5.34 1.84 8.40
C ASP A 97 3.85 2.01 8.76
N SER A 98 2.95 1.29 8.09
CA SER A 98 1.52 1.27 8.44
C SER A 98 1.27 0.54 9.76
N LYS A 99 0.39 1.11 10.56
CA LYS A 99 -0.26 0.42 11.67
C LYS A 99 -1.31 -0.57 11.16
N ALA A 100 -1.80 -1.43 12.07
CA ALA A 100 -2.95 -2.28 11.76
C ALA A 100 -4.16 -1.42 11.35
N PRO A 101 -4.98 -1.91 10.39
CA PRO A 101 -6.19 -1.20 9.99
C PRO A 101 -7.11 -0.94 11.19
N THR A 102 -7.62 0.28 11.28
CA THR A 102 -8.50 0.75 12.37
C THR A 102 -9.91 1.05 11.89
N ARG A 103 -10.13 1.04 10.58
CA ARG A 103 -11.42 1.34 9.93
C ARG A 103 -11.85 0.18 9.04
N PRO A 104 -13.17 -0.04 8.89
CA PRO A 104 -13.67 -1.03 7.93
C PRO A 104 -13.28 -0.66 6.49
N LEU A 105 -12.85 -1.65 5.70
CA LEU A 105 -12.50 -1.43 4.29
C LEU A 105 -13.69 -0.88 3.49
N ARG A 106 -14.90 -1.36 3.78
CA ARG A 106 -16.14 -0.91 3.16
C ARG A 106 -16.34 0.61 3.26
N GLU A 107 -15.94 1.23 4.36
CA GLU A 107 -16.08 2.68 4.55
C GLU A 107 -15.28 3.45 3.51
N PHE A 108 -14.05 3.03 3.25
CA PHE A 108 -13.23 3.58 2.18
C PHE A 108 -13.84 3.30 0.81
N LEU A 109 -14.24 2.05 0.53
CA LEU A 109 -14.81 1.68 -0.77
C LEU A 109 -16.05 2.49 -1.11
N MET A 110 -16.92 2.77 -0.14
CA MET A 110 -18.13 3.58 -0.36
C MET A 110 -17.82 5.07 -0.54
N GLY A 111 -16.66 5.55 -0.15
CA GLY A 111 -16.17 6.89 -0.44
C GLY A 111 -15.75 7.10 -1.91
N GLU A 112 -15.39 6.04 -2.60
CA GLU A 112 -14.97 6.04 -4.00
C GLU A 112 -16.18 5.80 -4.94
N VAL A 113 -16.42 6.70 -5.88
CA VAL A 113 -17.60 6.63 -6.78
C VAL A 113 -17.65 5.32 -7.57
N ARG A 114 -16.50 4.81 -8.00
CA ARG A 114 -16.40 3.53 -8.75
C ARG A 114 -16.96 2.33 -7.99
N TYR A 115 -16.81 2.28 -6.66
CA TYR A 115 -17.33 1.17 -5.85
C TYR A 115 -18.77 1.43 -5.42
N SER A 116 -19.12 2.66 -5.03
CA SER A 116 -20.50 3.01 -4.67
C SER A 116 -21.46 2.92 -5.87
N ALA A 117 -20.99 3.19 -7.09
CA ALA A 117 -21.74 2.98 -8.31
C ALA A 117 -21.99 1.48 -8.57
N LEU A 118 -20.97 0.63 -8.35
CA LEU A 118 -21.12 -0.82 -8.51
C LEU A 118 -22.19 -1.37 -7.57
N GLU A 119 -22.20 -0.94 -6.31
CA GLU A 119 -23.20 -1.38 -5.34
C GLU A 119 -24.63 -0.98 -5.72
N ARG A 120 -24.81 0.19 -6.35
CA ARG A 120 -26.12 0.63 -6.84
C ARG A 120 -26.59 -0.12 -8.08
N THR A 121 -25.66 -0.46 -8.98
CA THR A 121 -26.00 -1.05 -10.29
C THR A 121 -26.09 -2.59 -10.21
N PHE A 122 -25.23 -3.21 -9.42
CA PHE A 122 -25.11 -4.67 -9.29
C PHE A 122 -24.93 -5.07 -7.81
N PRO A 123 -26.00 -4.96 -6.99
CA PRO A 123 -25.89 -5.11 -5.54
C PRO A 123 -25.46 -6.51 -5.09
N GLU A 124 -25.89 -7.57 -5.76
CA GLU A 124 -25.52 -8.95 -5.36
C GLU A 124 -24.07 -9.26 -5.72
N GLU A 125 -23.63 -8.87 -6.90
CA GLU A 125 -22.22 -8.99 -7.32
C GLU A 125 -21.30 -8.14 -6.43
N ALA A 126 -21.75 -6.92 -6.08
CA ALA A 126 -21.01 -6.03 -5.20
C ALA A 126 -20.77 -6.63 -3.83
N LYS A 127 -21.76 -7.31 -3.22
CA LYS A 127 -21.60 -7.99 -1.92
C LYS A 127 -20.46 -9.02 -1.97
N VAL A 128 -20.44 -9.84 -3.01
CA VAL A 128 -19.40 -10.87 -3.18
C VAL A 128 -18.04 -10.23 -3.39
N LEU A 129 -17.95 -9.24 -4.28
CA LEU A 129 -16.69 -8.58 -4.62
C LEU A 129 -16.12 -7.77 -3.45
N ILE A 130 -16.95 -7.12 -2.65
CA ILE A 130 -16.53 -6.37 -1.45
C ILE A 130 -16.00 -7.36 -0.40
N ALA A 131 -16.69 -8.46 -0.14
CA ALA A 131 -16.23 -9.48 0.81
C ALA A 131 -14.86 -10.07 0.38
N MET A 132 -14.69 -10.36 -0.91
CA MET A 132 -13.39 -10.81 -1.45
C MET A 132 -12.30 -9.73 -1.29
N ALA A 133 -12.64 -8.46 -1.50
CA ALA A 133 -11.69 -7.36 -1.33
C ALA A 133 -11.27 -7.17 0.13
N GLU A 134 -12.18 -7.39 1.09
CA GLU A 134 -11.88 -7.35 2.52
C GLU A 134 -10.93 -8.47 2.93
N GLU A 135 -11.12 -9.67 2.41
CA GLU A 135 -10.23 -10.80 2.67
C GLU A 135 -8.85 -10.59 2.04
N ASP A 136 -8.80 -10.18 0.76
CA ASP A 136 -7.54 -9.84 0.08
C ASP A 136 -6.75 -8.75 0.81
N ALA A 137 -7.43 -7.75 1.40
CA ALA A 137 -6.79 -6.69 2.17
C ALA A 137 -6.18 -7.21 3.48
N LYS A 138 -6.87 -8.09 4.20
CA LYS A 138 -6.38 -8.76 5.42
C LYS A 138 -5.16 -9.61 5.12
N GLU A 139 -5.25 -10.47 4.10
CA GLU A 139 -4.14 -11.33 3.69
C GLU A 139 -2.91 -10.49 3.27
N LYS A 140 -3.13 -9.38 2.56
CA LYS A 140 -2.06 -8.49 2.14
C LYS A 140 -1.35 -7.83 3.32
N TYR A 141 -2.11 -7.33 4.30
CA TYR A 141 -1.56 -6.76 5.52
C TYR A 141 -0.75 -7.79 6.30
N GLU A 142 -1.30 -8.99 6.49
CA GLU A 142 -0.62 -10.08 7.20
C GLU A 142 0.69 -10.49 6.52
N ARG A 143 0.70 -10.58 5.20
CA ARG A 143 1.93 -10.83 4.43
C ARG A 143 3.00 -9.77 4.69
N TYR A 144 2.63 -8.49 4.64
CA TYR A 144 3.58 -7.41 4.94
C TYR A 144 4.06 -7.42 6.39
N ARG A 145 3.19 -7.78 7.32
CA ARG A 145 3.54 -7.95 8.73
C ARG A 145 4.58 -9.07 8.91
N GLN A 146 4.38 -10.19 8.23
CA GLN A 146 5.34 -11.32 8.25
C GLN A 146 6.66 -10.92 7.61
N MET A 147 6.66 -10.21 6.47
CA MET A 147 7.87 -9.69 5.85
C MET A 147 8.64 -8.76 6.81
N ALA A 148 7.96 -7.89 7.53
CA ALA A 148 8.59 -6.98 8.49
C ALA A 148 9.13 -7.72 9.75
N ALA A 149 8.52 -8.84 10.14
CA ALA A 149 8.93 -9.64 11.29
C ALA A 149 10.07 -10.63 10.99
N ALA A 150 10.37 -10.89 9.71
CA ALA A 150 11.41 -11.83 9.32
C ALA A 150 12.79 -11.34 9.82
N LYS A 151 13.49 -12.18 10.59
CA LYS A 151 14.83 -11.87 11.12
C LYS A 151 15.93 -11.96 10.06
N GLU A 152 15.72 -12.75 9.03
CA GLU A 152 16.59 -12.89 7.86
C GLU A 152 15.71 -12.95 6.62
N ILE A 153 15.85 -11.97 5.73
CA ILE A 153 15.54 -12.22 4.33
C ILE A 153 16.83 -12.81 3.76
N GLY A 154 17.05 -14.10 4.03
CA GLY A 154 17.92 -14.89 3.19
C GLY A 154 17.48 -14.63 1.75
N CYS A 155 18.41 -14.27 0.88
CA CYS A 155 18.20 -14.19 -0.55
C CYS A 155 17.23 -15.31 -0.97
N ILE A 156 16.04 -14.94 -1.44
CA ILE A 156 15.36 -15.72 -2.44
C ILE A 156 16.12 -15.43 -3.73
N ALA A 157 17.39 -15.83 -3.70
CA ALA A 157 18.23 -15.87 -4.87
C ALA A 157 18.17 -17.32 -5.36
N ALA A 158 17.53 -17.47 -6.48
CA ALA A 158 17.77 -18.50 -7.48
C ALA A 158 18.16 -19.90 -6.96
N SER A 159 17.20 -20.78 -6.92
CA SER A 159 17.35 -22.17 -7.35
C SER A 159 16.45 -22.38 -8.56
#